data_76294dcf3fe2ac378c306d2c0c37ef54
#
_entry.id   76294dcf3fe2ac378c306d2c0c37ef54
#
_cell.length_a   1.000
_cell.length_b   1.000
_cell.length_c   1.000
_cell.angle_alpha   90.00
_cell.angle_beta   90.00
_cell.angle_gamma   90.00
#
_symmetry.space_group_name_H-M   'P 1'
#
loop_
_entity.id
_entity.type
_entity.pdbx_description
1 polymer ?
#
loop_
_entity_poly.entity_id
_entity_poly.type
_entity_poly.pdbx_seq_one_letter_code
_entity_poly.pdbx_strand_id
1 'polypeptide(L)'
;ENINKFLEGPGHPKGXHAAXDEXAGHGHLDPADFDDDTSYFVQALNSHGRDGFIWQKLRMPRSFDYKTTRNKGYNEHLRMPKFPFTAKEREAVITFVLGLVNEPPADKFVYHPSSEQQAIVDGRQVLEQFNCAGCHTLQMEQWQLAFEEDQFESPSQIVDYPFLEKQVTRLEIANSLVKNDRGLLHATIHGLPVFNEQSGVPELVDEDGLPIEPDDDESDPYYRFTLWKDSVIQGEAWLVGIQDLMVPAARDGYGPAMGTAWPARGGDLARYLYPRVIAQAKQTNPSVKGSEAWGWLPPPLMMEGKKVQPAWLHGFLMDPTALRPAVVLRMPNFHMSSEESAKLVNYFAAISKADFPYEFKQEQRSSYLAHAEADQPERLQQAMNIVVDGNYCVKCHSVADFQPQGDPTTFGPNLADVTRRLRPEYVRDWVANPKRTLPYTGMPVNIPYKADAEHFGGVAQTLFPGSSFEQLQGLVDLLMNFDVYARRQTSIAPLVKSTAEGGSQASNVTIESAPRR
;
A
#
# COMPACT_ATOMS: atom_id res chain seq x y z
N GLU A 1 6.19 -15.52 47.28
CA GLU A 1 5.12 -15.79 48.26
C GLU A 1 3.88 -14.96 47.92
N ASN A 2 4.00 -13.65 47.79
CA ASN A 2 2.85 -12.78 47.47
C ASN A 2 2.23 -13.02 46.11
N ILE A 3 3.04 -13.38 45.12
CA ILE A 3 2.52 -13.62 43.75
C ILE A 3 1.69 -14.91 43.72
N ASN A 4 2.10 -15.92 44.48
CA ASN A 4 1.34 -17.17 44.53
C ASN A 4 -0.04 -16.94 45.15
N LYS A 5 -0.10 -16.15 46.24
CA LYS A 5 -1.38 -15.77 46.87
C LYS A 5 -2.29 -14.95 45.95
N PHE A 6 -1.71 -14.14 45.04
CA PHE A 6 -2.51 -13.42 44.04
C PHE A 6 -3.12 -14.38 43.02
N LEU A 7 -2.36 -15.39 42.63
CA LEU A 7 -2.81 -16.37 41.63
C LEU A 7 -3.95 -17.25 42.16
N GLU A 8 -4.09 -17.36 43.50
CA GLU A 8 -5.20 -18.06 44.15
C GLU A 8 -6.47 -17.22 44.31
N GLY A 9 -6.45 -15.93 43.91
CA GLY A 9 -7.57 -15.01 44.09
C GLY A 9 -8.78 -15.31 43.21
N PRO A 10 -9.98 -14.79 43.57
CA PRO A 10 -11.18 -14.99 42.78
C PRO A 10 -11.03 -14.34 41.38
N GLY A 11 -11.43 -15.05 40.37
CA GLY A 11 -11.36 -14.59 38.98
C GLY A 11 -10.34 -15.30 38.10
N HIS A 12 -9.50 -16.13 38.69
CA HIS A 12 -8.65 -17.04 37.92
C HIS A 12 -9.43 -18.32 37.58
N PRO A 13 -9.30 -18.84 36.37
CA PRO A 13 -9.93 -20.11 36.04
C PRO A 13 -9.32 -21.22 36.93
N LYS A 14 -10.18 -21.87 37.70
CA LYS A 14 -9.80 -23.10 38.40
C LYS A 14 -9.82 -24.20 37.37
N GLY A 15 -8.60 -24.59 37.05
CA GLY A 15 -8.53 -25.83 36.27
C GLY A 15 -9.27 -26.93 36.97
N UNK A 16 -9.76 -27.62 36.50
CA UNK A 16 -10.58 -28.60 36.92
C UNK A 16 -10.03 -29.76 37.64
N HIS A 17 -9.08 -29.75 37.82
CA HIS A 17 -8.46 -30.89 38.56
C HIS A 17 -7.89 -30.50 39.93
N ALA A 18 -8.52 -29.58 40.59
CA ALA A 18 -8.13 -29.26 41.97
C ALA A 18 -8.90 -30.13 42.96
N ALA A 19 -8.57 -31.38 42.99
CA ALA A 19 -9.05 -32.23 44.11
C ALA A 19 -7.81 -32.74 44.80
N UNK A 20 -7.79 -32.08 45.93
CA UNK A 20 -7.07 -32.59 46.89
C UNK A 20 -5.63 -32.41 47.05
N ASP A 21 -5.38 -31.56 47.47
CA ASP A 21 -4.19 -31.61 48.33
C ASP A 21 -4.19 -30.40 49.25
N GLU A 22 -4.78 -30.62 50.45
CA GLU A 22 -4.91 -29.58 51.48
C GLU A 22 -3.62 -29.20 52.18
N UNK A 23 -2.67 -29.42 51.68
CA UNK A 23 -1.46 -29.20 52.40
C UNK A 23 -0.47 -28.32 51.78
N ALA A 24 -0.46 -27.69 51.27
CA ALA A 24 0.61 -26.74 50.97
C ALA A 24 0.10 -25.60 50.12
N GLY A 25 -0.27 -24.51 50.75
CA GLY A 25 -0.78 -23.31 50.11
C GLY A 25 0.23 -22.54 49.27
N HIS A 26 0.74 -23.13 48.23
CA HIS A 26 1.52 -22.44 47.21
C HIS A 26 0.77 -22.59 45.87
N GLY A 27 0.05 -21.55 45.50
CA GLY A 27 -0.62 -21.50 44.18
C GLY A 27 0.40 -21.62 43.09
N HIS A 28 0.53 -22.80 42.57
CA HIS A 28 1.43 -23.14 41.46
C HIS A 28 0.58 -23.17 40.19
N LEU A 29 0.92 -22.36 39.22
CA LEU A 29 0.28 -22.44 37.91
C LEU A 29 0.85 -23.66 37.19
N ASP A 30 -0.03 -24.49 36.66
CA ASP A 30 0.41 -25.63 35.86
C ASP A 30 0.70 -25.16 34.44
N PRO A 31 1.92 -25.29 33.95
CA PRO A 31 2.24 -24.91 32.56
C PRO A 31 1.39 -25.63 31.53
N ALA A 32 0.92 -26.84 31.83
CA ALA A 32 0.08 -27.65 30.92
C ALA A 32 -1.28 -27.03 30.65
N ASP A 33 -1.74 -26.08 31.48
CA ASP A 33 -3.03 -25.40 31.29
C ASP A 33 -2.97 -24.25 30.26
N PHE A 34 -1.80 -24.03 29.66
CA PHE A 34 -1.55 -22.88 28.79
C PHE A 34 -0.99 -23.34 27.44
N ASP A 35 -1.07 -22.46 26.44
CA ASP A 35 -0.39 -22.70 25.16
C ASP A 35 1.14 -22.74 25.35
N ASP A 36 1.86 -23.28 24.37
CA ASP A 36 3.30 -23.53 24.49
C ASP A 36 4.10 -22.27 24.88
N ASP A 37 3.79 -21.11 24.29
CA ASP A 37 4.51 -19.86 24.57
C ASP A 37 4.23 -19.37 26.00
N THR A 38 2.98 -19.43 26.43
CA THR A 38 2.57 -19.02 27.77
C THR A 38 3.10 -20.01 28.81
N SER A 39 3.09 -21.30 28.53
CA SER A 39 3.57 -22.34 29.42
C SER A 39 5.06 -22.17 29.76
N TYR A 40 5.88 -21.76 28.79
CA TYR A 40 7.28 -21.42 29.03
C TYR A 40 7.41 -20.33 30.10
N PHE A 41 6.66 -19.23 29.98
CA PHE A 41 6.73 -18.13 30.94
C PHE A 41 6.16 -18.50 32.32
N VAL A 42 5.14 -19.35 32.36
CA VAL A 42 4.57 -19.88 33.61
C VAL A 42 5.63 -20.76 34.33
N GLN A 43 6.30 -21.62 33.58
CA GLN A 43 7.39 -22.44 34.16
C GLN A 43 8.53 -21.57 34.70
N ALA A 44 8.92 -20.54 33.91
CA ALA A 44 9.94 -19.58 34.33
C ALA A 44 9.52 -18.79 35.57
N LEU A 45 8.23 -18.42 35.68
CA LEU A 45 7.69 -17.74 36.86
C LEU A 45 7.76 -18.65 38.11
N ASN A 46 7.34 -19.90 37.97
CA ASN A 46 7.35 -20.87 39.05
C ASN A 46 8.77 -21.18 39.53
N SER A 47 9.76 -21.16 38.63
CA SER A 47 11.18 -21.36 38.95
C SER A 47 11.90 -20.07 39.36
N HIS A 48 11.17 -18.97 39.53
CA HIS A 48 11.70 -17.64 39.88
C HIS A 48 12.67 -17.06 38.85
N GLY A 49 12.48 -17.43 37.57
CA GLY A 49 13.27 -16.89 36.45
C GLY A 49 12.97 -15.41 36.19
N ARG A 50 13.96 -14.67 35.68
CA ARG A 50 13.79 -13.24 35.33
C ARG A 50 12.76 -13.01 34.23
N ASP A 51 12.75 -13.88 33.27
CA ASP A 51 11.80 -13.87 32.14
C ASP A 51 10.36 -14.05 32.62
N GLY A 52 10.12 -15.03 33.50
CA GLY A 52 8.81 -15.24 34.13
C GLY A 52 8.40 -14.05 35.00
N PHE A 53 9.33 -13.47 35.75
CA PHE A 53 9.07 -12.28 36.56
C PHE A 53 8.63 -11.10 35.66
N ILE A 54 9.37 -10.83 34.57
CA ILE A 54 9.05 -9.71 33.67
C ILE A 54 7.72 -9.98 32.98
N TRP A 55 7.49 -11.21 32.49
CA TRP A 55 6.22 -11.62 31.88
C TRP A 55 5.03 -11.33 32.78
N GLN A 56 5.07 -11.75 34.03
CA GLN A 56 3.99 -11.51 35.01
C GLN A 56 3.87 -10.01 35.33
N LYS A 57 5.01 -9.30 35.42
CA LYS A 57 5.03 -7.85 35.65
C LYS A 57 4.33 -7.07 34.54
N LEU A 58 4.50 -7.48 33.27
CA LEU A 58 3.83 -6.86 32.13
C LEU A 58 2.37 -7.30 32.01
N ARG A 59 2.10 -8.56 32.31
CA ARG A 59 0.75 -9.12 32.21
C ARG A 59 -0.18 -8.56 33.30
N MET A 60 0.28 -8.57 34.54
CA MET A 60 -0.50 -8.13 35.70
C MET A 60 0.40 -7.41 36.74
N PRO A 61 0.73 -6.13 36.46
CA PRO A 61 1.68 -5.40 37.33
C PRO A 61 1.28 -5.36 38.79
N ARG A 62 -0.02 -5.37 39.09
CA ARG A 62 -0.54 -5.31 40.45
C ARG A 62 -0.41 -6.61 41.22
N SER A 63 -0.05 -7.72 40.60
CA SER A 63 0.13 -9.01 41.29
C SER A 63 1.20 -8.93 42.38
N PHE A 64 2.20 -8.05 42.22
CA PHE A 64 3.28 -7.87 43.18
C PHE A 64 2.86 -7.00 44.37
N ASP A 65 1.72 -6.34 44.33
CA ASP A 65 1.15 -5.57 45.44
C ASP A 65 0.02 -6.30 46.16
N TYR A 66 -0.32 -7.51 45.74
CA TYR A 66 -1.46 -8.24 46.32
C TYR A 66 -1.31 -8.43 47.83
N LYS A 67 -2.32 -8.02 48.57
CA LYS A 67 -2.37 -8.06 50.06
C LYS A 67 -1.29 -7.25 50.77
N THR A 68 -0.46 -6.47 50.06
CA THR A 68 0.60 -5.68 50.68
C THR A 68 0.30 -4.18 50.70
N THR A 69 -0.83 -3.76 50.11
CA THR A 69 -1.15 -2.33 49.91
C THR A 69 -1.65 -1.64 51.18
N ARG A 70 -2.22 -2.38 52.15
CA ARG A 70 -2.85 -1.77 53.34
C ARG A 70 -1.89 -0.95 54.18
N ASN A 71 -0.63 -1.40 54.30
CA ASN A 71 0.38 -0.77 55.15
C ASN A 71 1.36 0.09 54.36
N LYS A 72 1.11 0.31 53.07
CA LYS A 72 2.00 1.11 52.22
C LYS A 72 1.49 2.54 52.13
N GLY A 73 2.40 3.50 52.24
CA GLY A 73 2.11 4.88 51.95
C GLY A 73 1.82 5.08 50.45
N TYR A 74 1.27 6.22 50.11
CA TYR A 74 0.92 6.55 48.71
C TYR A 74 2.09 6.38 47.74
N ASN A 75 3.29 6.77 48.18
CA ASN A 75 4.50 6.70 47.35
C ASN A 75 5.09 5.29 47.23
N GLU A 76 4.64 4.37 48.06
CA GLU A 76 5.12 2.98 48.07
C GLU A 76 4.26 2.04 47.22
N HIS A 77 3.10 2.52 46.74
CA HIS A 77 2.23 1.72 45.88
C HIS A 77 2.86 1.56 44.48
N LEU A 78 2.74 0.37 43.93
CA LEU A 78 3.16 0.11 42.55
C LEU A 78 2.35 0.97 41.58
N ARG A 79 3.05 1.80 40.82
CA ARG A 79 2.42 2.75 39.89
C ARG A 79 2.45 2.31 38.44
N MET A 80 3.05 1.18 38.15
CA MET A 80 3.11 0.68 36.74
C MET A 80 1.69 0.42 36.24
N PRO A 81 1.27 1.07 35.14
CA PRO A 81 -0.03 0.79 34.56
C PRO A 81 -0.03 -0.56 33.85
N LYS A 82 -1.23 -1.11 33.65
CA LYS A 82 -1.40 -2.30 32.84
C LYS A 82 -1.57 -1.86 31.38
N PHE A 83 -0.61 -2.21 30.56
CA PHE A 83 -0.67 -1.95 29.12
C PHE A 83 -1.38 -3.12 28.43
N PRO A 84 -2.19 -2.86 27.40
CA PRO A 84 -2.91 -3.93 26.69
C PRO A 84 -2.04 -4.65 25.67
N PHE A 85 -0.90 -5.15 26.10
CA PHE A 85 0.03 -5.89 25.22
C PHE A 85 -0.57 -7.23 24.80
N THR A 86 -0.45 -7.54 23.54
CA THR A 86 -0.64 -8.91 23.01
C THR A 86 0.49 -9.81 23.55
N ALA A 87 0.35 -11.13 23.38
CA ALA A 87 1.40 -12.08 23.80
C ALA A 87 2.74 -11.77 23.10
N LYS A 88 2.71 -11.53 21.78
CA LYS A 88 3.92 -11.22 20.98
C LYS A 88 4.60 -9.90 21.40
N GLU A 89 3.81 -8.85 21.65
CA GLU A 89 4.36 -7.57 22.12
C GLU A 89 5.00 -7.72 23.49
N ARG A 90 4.36 -8.49 24.37
CA ARG A 90 4.89 -8.77 25.70
C ARG A 90 6.24 -9.51 25.62
N GLU A 91 6.32 -10.53 24.77
CA GLU A 91 7.54 -11.29 24.49
C GLU A 91 8.65 -10.38 23.95
N ALA A 92 8.32 -9.50 23.00
CA ALA A 92 9.29 -8.55 22.44
C ALA A 92 9.87 -7.63 23.52
N VAL A 93 9.02 -7.11 24.44
CA VAL A 93 9.48 -6.29 25.56
C VAL A 93 10.36 -7.09 26.52
N ILE A 94 9.99 -8.34 26.82
CA ILE A 94 10.80 -9.23 27.68
C ILE A 94 12.18 -9.42 27.05
N THR A 95 12.22 -9.78 25.78
CA THR A 95 13.47 -10.00 25.03
C THR A 95 14.36 -8.75 25.07
N PHE A 96 13.76 -7.58 24.81
CA PHE A 96 14.48 -6.31 24.85
C PHE A 96 15.08 -6.04 26.25
N VAL A 97 14.25 -6.18 27.32
CA VAL A 97 14.68 -5.89 28.67
C VAL A 97 15.79 -6.86 29.13
N LEU A 98 15.67 -8.15 28.77
CA LEU A 98 16.69 -9.15 29.10
C LEU A 98 18.00 -8.91 28.34
N GLY A 99 17.90 -8.26 27.14
CA GLY A 99 19.08 -7.88 26.37
C GLY A 99 19.81 -6.63 26.88
N LEU A 100 19.24 -5.91 27.88
CA LEU A 100 19.89 -4.75 28.47
C LEU A 100 20.96 -5.23 29.51
N VAL A 101 22.14 -5.52 28.99
CA VAL A 101 23.26 -6.05 29.80
C VAL A 101 24.47 -5.12 29.71
N ASN A 102 25.32 -5.14 30.72
CA ASN A 102 26.53 -4.32 30.76
C ASN A 102 27.57 -4.74 29.71
N GLU A 103 27.63 -6.03 29.43
CA GLU A 103 28.53 -6.57 28.43
C GLU A 103 27.70 -7.02 27.23
N PRO A 104 28.13 -6.72 26.01
CA PRO A 104 27.39 -7.19 24.82
C PRO A 104 27.38 -8.73 24.82
N PRO A 105 26.31 -9.34 24.31
CA PRO A 105 26.27 -10.80 24.15
C PRO A 105 27.38 -11.26 23.22
N ALA A 106 27.85 -12.48 23.40
CA ALA A 106 28.81 -13.07 22.47
C ALA A 106 28.22 -13.06 21.03
N ASP A 107 29.06 -12.78 20.06
CA ASP A 107 28.67 -12.57 18.67
C ASP A 107 27.78 -13.69 18.09
N LYS A 108 27.99 -14.94 18.51
CA LYS A 108 27.21 -16.10 18.12
C LYS A 108 25.73 -16.01 18.53
N PHE A 109 25.38 -15.13 19.47
CA PHE A 109 24.01 -14.89 19.92
C PHE A 109 23.44 -13.59 19.36
N VAL A 110 24.24 -12.84 18.59
CA VAL A 110 23.80 -11.59 18.01
C VAL A 110 23.20 -11.90 16.62
N TYR A 111 21.97 -11.45 16.40
CA TYR A 111 21.34 -11.60 15.11
C TYR A 111 21.96 -10.61 14.12
N HIS A 112 22.47 -11.13 13.01
CA HIS A 112 23.05 -10.33 11.94
C HIS A 112 22.05 -10.33 10.76
N PRO A 113 21.24 -9.27 10.64
CA PRO A 113 20.27 -9.22 9.55
C PRO A 113 20.93 -9.13 8.19
N SER A 114 20.25 -9.62 7.16
CA SER A 114 20.64 -9.33 5.77
C SER A 114 20.53 -7.83 5.50
N SER A 115 21.16 -7.34 4.42
CA SER A 115 21.06 -5.93 4.04
C SER A 115 19.61 -5.48 3.86
N GLU A 116 18.77 -6.35 3.32
CA GLU A 116 17.33 -6.10 3.15
C GLU A 116 16.63 -5.96 4.51
N GLN A 117 16.87 -6.88 5.42
CA GLN A 117 16.28 -6.84 6.77
C GLN A 117 16.76 -5.62 7.56
N GLN A 118 18.04 -5.28 7.44
CA GLN A 118 18.60 -4.09 8.10
C GLN A 118 17.94 -2.82 7.53
N ALA A 119 17.79 -2.73 6.21
CA ALA A 119 17.13 -1.59 5.57
C ALA A 119 15.69 -1.41 6.08
N ILE A 120 14.98 -2.53 6.30
CA ILE A 120 13.61 -2.49 6.85
C ILE A 120 13.60 -1.94 8.27
N VAL A 121 14.53 -2.38 9.11
CA VAL A 121 14.61 -1.90 10.50
C VAL A 121 14.98 -0.41 10.54
N ASP A 122 16.03 -0.02 9.84
CA ASP A 122 16.53 1.36 9.83
C ASP A 122 15.49 2.34 9.29
N GLY A 123 14.84 1.98 8.17
CA GLY A 123 13.84 2.83 7.56
C GLY A 123 12.56 2.96 8.40
N ARG A 124 12.17 1.89 9.12
CA ARG A 124 11.06 1.96 10.06
C ARG A 124 11.30 3.00 11.15
N GLN A 125 12.51 3.05 11.70
CA GLN A 125 12.87 4.04 12.70
C GLN A 125 12.70 5.47 12.16
N VAL A 126 13.14 5.70 10.92
CA VAL A 126 13.01 7.02 10.27
C VAL A 126 11.53 7.35 9.99
N LEU A 127 10.73 6.37 9.50
CA LEU A 127 9.30 6.55 9.29
C LEU A 127 8.58 7.00 10.57
N GLU A 128 8.95 6.39 11.70
CA GLU A 128 8.39 6.71 13.02
C GLU A 128 8.88 8.08 13.51
N GLN A 129 10.17 8.37 13.36
CA GLN A 129 10.79 9.63 13.75
C GLN A 129 10.08 10.83 13.10
N PHE A 130 9.79 10.75 11.80
CA PHE A 130 9.16 11.83 11.04
C PHE A 130 7.64 11.68 10.91
N ASN A 131 7.06 10.66 11.54
CA ASN A 131 5.62 10.37 11.53
C ASN A 131 5.02 10.36 10.11
N CYS A 132 5.69 9.69 9.18
CA CYS A 132 5.22 9.60 7.79
C CYS A 132 3.83 8.96 7.71
N ALA A 133 3.56 8.00 8.60
CA ALA A 133 2.26 7.32 8.71
C ALA A 133 1.11 8.27 9.07
N GLY A 134 1.40 9.40 9.73
CA GLY A 134 0.36 10.39 10.04
C GLY A 134 -0.33 10.96 8.80
N CYS A 135 0.39 10.99 7.66
CA CYS A 135 -0.15 11.49 6.39
C CYS A 135 -0.37 10.40 5.35
N HIS A 136 0.55 9.43 5.26
CA HIS A 136 0.59 8.43 4.19
C HIS A 136 0.14 7.05 4.68
N THR A 137 -0.71 6.39 3.89
CA THR A 137 -1.05 4.99 4.13
C THR A 137 0.15 4.11 3.79
N LEU A 138 0.64 3.36 4.76
CA LEU A 138 1.75 2.42 4.61
C LEU A 138 1.28 0.99 4.33
N GLN A 139 0.08 0.66 4.77
CA GLN A 139 -0.54 -0.65 4.55
C GLN A 139 -2.06 -0.46 4.49
N MET A 140 -2.69 -1.05 3.50
CA MET A 140 -4.13 -0.96 3.34
C MET A 140 -4.85 -1.94 4.27
N GLU A 141 -6.11 -1.65 4.53
CA GLU A 141 -6.97 -2.54 5.34
C GLU A 141 -7.15 -3.90 4.65
N GLN A 142 -7.35 -4.88 5.50
CA GLN A 142 -7.66 -6.25 5.09
C GLN A 142 -8.90 -6.71 5.81
N TRP A 143 -9.76 -7.43 5.11
CA TRP A 143 -11.02 -7.95 5.65
C TRP A 143 -11.05 -9.45 5.48
N GLN A 144 -11.41 -10.17 6.53
CA GLN A 144 -11.65 -11.60 6.41
C GLN A 144 -13.14 -11.85 6.21
N LEU A 145 -13.44 -12.66 5.21
CA LEU A 145 -14.80 -13.13 4.93
C LEU A 145 -14.88 -14.62 5.26
N ALA A 146 -16.02 -15.04 5.77
CA ALA A 146 -16.41 -16.45 5.89
C ALA A 146 -17.74 -16.60 5.16
N PHE A 147 -17.83 -17.53 4.20
CA PHE A 147 -18.97 -17.61 3.28
C PHE A 147 -19.23 -19.05 2.84
N GLU A 148 -20.44 -19.30 2.37
CA GLU A 148 -20.83 -20.58 1.79
C GLU A 148 -20.35 -20.67 0.34
N GLU A 149 -20.17 -21.89 -0.16
CA GLU A 149 -19.80 -22.13 -1.55
C GLU A 149 -20.90 -21.55 -2.46
N ASP A 150 -20.48 -20.96 -3.57
CA ASP A 150 -21.35 -20.34 -4.58
C ASP A 150 -22.04 -19.03 -4.15
N GLN A 151 -21.62 -18.42 -3.05
CA GLN A 151 -22.12 -17.08 -2.68
C GLN A 151 -21.55 -15.95 -3.54
N PHE A 152 -20.48 -16.21 -4.29
CA PHE A 152 -19.85 -15.20 -5.17
C PHE A 152 -19.91 -15.68 -6.62
N GLU A 153 -20.32 -14.79 -7.50
CA GLU A 153 -20.22 -15.02 -8.94
C GLU A 153 -18.74 -15.02 -9.35
N SER A 154 -18.42 -15.79 -10.39
CA SER A 154 -17.06 -15.78 -10.94
C SER A 154 -16.72 -14.42 -11.53
N PRO A 155 -15.49 -13.92 -11.29
CA PRO A 155 -15.10 -12.64 -11.88
C PRO A 155 -15.02 -12.72 -13.40
N SER A 156 -15.34 -11.62 -14.08
CA SER A 156 -15.24 -11.56 -15.53
C SER A 156 -13.80 -11.80 -15.99
N GLN A 157 -13.65 -12.56 -17.05
CA GLN A 157 -12.35 -12.78 -17.65
C GLN A 157 -11.86 -11.49 -18.34
N ILE A 158 -10.61 -11.20 -18.14
CA ILE A 158 -10.01 -9.95 -18.61
C ILE A 158 -8.90 -10.26 -19.58
N VAL A 159 -8.91 -9.50 -20.68
CA VAL A 159 -7.83 -9.52 -21.67
C VAL A 159 -6.93 -8.34 -21.38
N ASP A 160 -5.75 -8.63 -20.81
CA ASP A 160 -4.76 -7.62 -20.45
C ASP A 160 -3.38 -8.11 -20.89
N TYR A 161 -2.38 -7.25 -20.80
CA TYR A 161 -0.99 -7.65 -21.14
C TYR A 161 -0.56 -8.86 -20.29
N PRO A 162 0.02 -9.89 -20.91
CA PRO A 162 0.41 -11.10 -20.18
C PRO A 162 1.41 -10.87 -19.03
N PHE A 163 2.23 -9.80 -19.11
CA PHE A 163 3.18 -9.48 -18.05
C PHE A 163 2.52 -8.80 -16.83
N LEU A 164 1.28 -8.34 -16.95
CA LEU A 164 0.50 -7.85 -15.80
C LEU A 164 -0.08 -9.04 -15.05
N GLU A 165 0.82 -9.84 -14.49
CA GLU A 165 0.47 -11.09 -13.83
C GLU A 165 -0.39 -10.86 -12.59
N LYS A 166 -1.23 -11.84 -12.32
CA LYS A 166 -2.01 -11.91 -11.08
C LYS A 166 -1.05 -11.96 -9.89
N GLN A 167 -1.26 -11.06 -8.93
CA GLN A 167 -0.43 -11.00 -7.71
C GLN A 167 -0.99 -11.95 -6.65
N VAL A 168 -1.24 -13.21 -7.05
CA VAL A 168 -1.76 -14.24 -6.18
C VAL A 168 -0.90 -15.50 -6.30
N THR A 169 -0.68 -16.16 -5.19
CA THR A 169 0.12 -17.38 -5.14
C THR A 169 -0.76 -18.61 -5.29
N ARG A 170 -0.15 -19.73 -5.73
CA ARG A 170 -0.84 -21.03 -5.79
C ARG A 170 -1.35 -21.46 -4.40
N LEU A 171 -0.63 -21.05 -3.35
CA LEU A 171 -1.03 -21.37 -1.98
C LEU A 171 -2.28 -20.59 -1.57
N GLU A 172 -2.37 -19.31 -1.92
CA GLU A 172 -3.57 -18.50 -1.67
C GLU A 172 -4.78 -19.10 -2.39
N ILE A 173 -4.60 -19.51 -3.65
CA ILE A 173 -5.67 -20.18 -4.42
C ILE A 173 -6.10 -21.48 -3.72
N ALA A 174 -5.15 -22.33 -3.35
CA ALA A 174 -5.45 -23.60 -2.70
C ALA A 174 -6.16 -23.39 -1.34
N ASN A 175 -5.67 -22.44 -0.55
CA ASN A 175 -6.25 -22.14 0.78
C ASN A 175 -7.68 -21.62 0.69
N SER A 176 -8.01 -20.87 -0.36
CA SER A 176 -9.35 -20.30 -0.54
C SER A 176 -10.43 -21.35 -0.81
N LEU A 177 -10.00 -22.59 -1.12
CA LEU A 177 -10.89 -23.72 -1.37
C LEU A 177 -11.05 -24.64 -0.13
N VAL A 178 -10.36 -24.30 0.97
CA VAL A 178 -10.41 -25.12 2.20
C VAL A 178 -11.54 -24.62 3.09
N LYS A 179 -12.45 -25.53 3.41
CA LYS A 179 -13.56 -25.25 4.32
C LYS A 179 -13.13 -25.43 5.78
N ASN A 180 -13.60 -24.55 6.64
CA ASN A 180 -13.38 -24.68 8.08
C ASN A 180 -14.33 -25.72 8.70
N ASP A 181 -14.26 -25.88 10.03
CA ASP A 181 -15.06 -26.85 10.79
C ASP A 181 -16.59 -26.62 10.68
N ARG A 182 -16.98 -25.42 10.24
CA ARG A 182 -18.41 -25.07 10.04
C ARG A 182 -18.84 -25.24 8.58
N GLY A 183 -17.96 -25.70 7.72
CA GLY A 183 -18.22 -25.89 6.29
C GLY A 183 -18.08 -24.63 5.45
N LEU A 184 -17.61 -23.51 6.02
CA LEU A 184 -17.49 -22.24 5.32
C LEU A 184 -16.11 -22.09 4.67
N LEU A 185 -16.09 -21.48 3.50
CA LEU A 185 -14.87 -21.01 2.83
C LEU A 185 -14.41 -19.68 3.44
N HIS A 186 -13.15 -19.34 3.25
CA HIS A 186 -12.56 -18.09 3.74
C HIS A 186 -11.83 -17.34 2.64
N ALA A 187 -11.96 -16.01 2.66
CA ALA A 187 -11.18 -15.13 1.79
C ALA A 187 -10.62 -13.96 2.59
N THR A 188 -9.46 -13.47 2.18
CA THR A 188 -8.89 -12.22 2.67
C THR A 188 -9.00 -11.18 1.57
N ILE A 189 -9.77 -10.12 1.82
CA ILE A 189 -9.97 -9.03 0.89
C ILE A 189 -9.02 -7.88 1.24
N HIS A 190 -8.21 -7.48 0.27
CA HIS A 190 -7.32 -6.32 0.37
C HIS A 190 -7.99 -5.14 -0.32
N GLY A 191 -8.86 -4.44 0.39
CA GLY A 191 -9.68 -3.40 -0.23
C GLY A 191 -10.31 -2.45 0.77
N LEU A 192 -10.81 -1.34 0.24
CA LEU A 192 -11.61 -0.38 0.97
C LEU A 192 -13.07 -0.55 0.57
N PRO A 193 -13.98 -0.72 1.52
CA PRO A 193 -15.39 -0.61 1.18
C PRO A 193 -15.68 0.82 0.73
N VAL A 194 -16.63 0.99 -0.16
CA VAL A 194 -17.13 2.33 -0.50
C VAL A 194 -17.84 2.87 0.73
N PHE A 195 -17.50 4.09 1.13
CA PHE A 195 -18.06 4.73 2.32
C PHE A 195 -19.10 5.76 1.91
N ASN A 196 -20.17 5.81 2.65
CA ASN A 196 -21.13 6.90 2.57
C ASN A 196 -20.40 8.21 2.92
N GLU A 197 -20.48 9.19 2.04
CA GLU A 197 -19.72 10.44 2.14
C GLU A 197 -20.13 11.32 3.32
N GLN A 198 -21.35 11.15 3.83
CA GLN A 198 -21.87 11.95 4.94
C GLN A 198 -21.61 11.29 6.29
N SER A 199 -21.88 9.99 6.39
CA SER A 199 -21.79 9.26 7.66
C SER A 199 -20.41 8.64 7.90
N GLY A 200 -19.63 8.39 6.83
CA GLY A 200 -18.32 7.76 6.95
C GLY A 200 -18.34 6.27 7.27
N VAL A 201 -19.54 5.65 7.20
CA VAL A 201 -19.67 4.18 7.36
C VAL A 201 -19.69 3.51 5.99
N PRO A 202 -19.35 2.22 5.90
CA PRO A 202 -19.49 1.49 4.64
C PRO A 202 -20.92 1.59 4.11
N GLU A 203 -21.04 1.90 2.83
CA GLU A 203 -22.33 2.11 2.16
C GLU A 203 -22.85 0.80 1.61
N LEU A 204 -24.12 0.52 1.86
CA LEU A 204 -24.82 -0.61 1.22
C LEU A 204 -25.30 -0.19 -0.15
N VAL A 205 -25.13 -1.08 -1.12
CA VAL A 205 -25.53 -0.88 -2.50
C VAL A 205 -26.36 -2.09 -2.98
N ASP A 206 -27.14 -1.88 -4.03
CA ASP A 206 -27.87 -2.96 -4.71
C ASP A 206 -26.94 -3.72 -5.67
N GLU A 207 -27.48 -4.69 -6.42
CA GLU A 207 -26.72 -5.49 -7.40
C GLU A 207 -26.09 -4.67 -8.52
N ASP A 208 -26.65 -3.51 -8.83
CA ASP A 208 -26.12 -2.57 -9.83
C ASP A 208 -25.06 -1.62 -9.22
N GLY A 209 -24.83 -1.70 -7.92
CA GLY A 209 -23.89 -0.85 -7.21
C GLY A 209 -24.42 0.54 -6.86
N LEU A 210 -25.74 0.73 -6.87
CA LEU A 210 -26.38 1.99 -6.50
C LEU A 210 -26.74 1.96 -5.00
N PRO A 211 -26.61 3.11 -4.30
CA PRO A 211 -26.97 3.15 -2.89
C PRO A 211 -28.41 2.73 -2.62
N ILE A 212 -28.60 1.85 -1.65
CA ILE A 212 -29.93 1.38 -1.24
C ILE A 212 -30.57 2.44 -0.35
N GLU A 213 -31.80 2.82 -0.66
CA GLU A 213 -32.57 3.73 0.17
C GLU A 213 -32.95 3.04 1.50
N PRO A 214 -33.01 3.79 2.62
CA PRO A 214 -33.27 3.18 3.93
C PRO A 214 -34.57 2.39 4.06
N ASP A 215 -35.55 2.68 3.20
CA ASP A 215 -36.89 2.04 3.25
C ASP A 215 -37.02 0.94 2.17
N ASP A 216 -35.93 0.59 1.48
CA ASP A 216 -35.96 -0.44 0.43
C ASP A 216 -35.67 -1.82 1.04
N ASP A 217 -36.76 -2.58 1.30
CA ASP A 217 -36.66 -3.96 1.81
C ASP A 217 -36.61 -5.00 0.67
N GLU A 218 -36.75 -4.59 -0.59
CA GLU A 218 -36.79 -5.50 -1.73
C GLU A 218 -35.40 -5.80 -2.34
N SER A 219 -34.48 -4.84 -2.29
CA SER A 219 -33.13 -5.00 -2.88
C SER A 219 -32.22 -5.82 -1.98
N ASP A 220 -31.49 -6.76 -2.55
CA ASP A 220 -30.43 -7.47 -1.83
C ASP A 220 -29.25 -6.52 -1.59
N PRO A 221 -28.78 -6.42 -0.33
CA PRO A 221 -27.71 -5.48 0.01
C PRO A 221 -26.31 -6.08 -0.21
N TYR A 222 -25.41 -5.24 -0.71
CA TYR A 222 -24.01 -5.59 -0.90
C TYR A 222 -23.12 -4.49 -0.33
N TYR A 223 -21.91 -4.85 0.10
CA TYR A 223 -20.80 -3.93 0.28
C TYR A 223 -19.95 -3.95 -1.00
N ARG A 224 -19.68 -2.79 -1.55
CA ARG A 224 -18.81 -2.65 -2.73
C ARG A 224 -17.39 -2.29 -2.29
N PHE A 225 -16.41 -3.09 -2.68
CA PHE A 225 -15.00 -2.90 -2.33
C PHE A 225 -14.18 -2.45 -3.53
N THR A 226 -13.36 -1.43 -3.35
CA THR A 226 -12.26 -1.07 -4.26
C THR A 226 -11.01 -1.82 -3.80
N LEU A 227 -10.56 -2.77 -4.61
CA LEU A 227 -9.39 -3.59 -4.26
C LEU A 227 -8.09 -2.78 -4.42
N TRP A 228 -7.16 -2.98 -3.48
CA TRP A 228 -5.81 -2.42 -3.51
C TRP A 228 -4.75 -3.46 -3.83
N LYS A 229 -5.07 -4.72 -3.71
CA LYS A 229 -4.25 -5.86 -4.09
C LYS A 229 -5.21 -6.95 -4.59
N ASP A 230 -4.75 -7.76 -5.53
CA ASP A 230 -5.53 -8.90 -6.02
C ASP A 230 -5.92 -9.77 -4.81
N SER A 231 -7.17 -10.23 -4.81
CA SER A 231 -7.74 -11.06 -3.74
C SER A 231 -8.23 -12.37 -4.33
N VAL A 232 -8.19 -13.44 -3.54
CA VAL A 232 -8.66 -14.76 -4.01
C VAL A 232 -9.94 -15.14 -3.27
N ILE A 233 -10.98 -15.42 -4.04
CA ILE A 233 -12.28 -15.89 -3.51
C ILE A 233 -12.60 -17.18 -4.26
N GLN A 234 -12.83 -18.26 -3.53
CA GLN A 234 -13.31 -19.53 -4.08
C GLN A 234 -12.45 -20.03 -5.26
N GLY A 235 -11.12 -19.92 -5.11
CA GLY A 235 -10.18 -20.39 -6.12
C GLY A 235 -9.91 -19.43 -7.27
N GLU A 236 -10.64 -18.33 -7.35
CA GLU A 236 -10.54 -17.36 -8.44
C GLU A 236 -9.94 -16.04 -7.97
N ALA A 237 -9.15 -15.42 -8.85
CA ALA A 237 -8.48 -14.16 -8.55
C ALA A 237 -9.33 -12.96 -9.00
N TRP A 238 -9.60 -12.07 -8.08
CA TRP A 238 -10.26 -10.78 -8.29
C TRP A 238 -9.17 -9.71 -8.42
N LEU A 239 -9.12 -9.07 -9.58
CA LEU A 239 -7.99 -8.22 -9.98
C LEU A 239 -8.23 -6.75 -9.68
N VAL A 240 -7.23 -6.10 -9.10
CA VAL A 240 -7.23 -4.67 -8.79
C VAL A 240 -7.59 -3.83 -10.02
N GLY A 241 -8.48 -2.85 -9.83
CA GLY A 241 -8.77 -1.80 -10.81
C GLY A 241 -9.57 -2.23 -12.02
N ILE A 242 -10.03 -3.48 -12.05
CA ILE A 242 -10.74 -4.03 -13.21
C ILE A 242 -12.24 -4.13 -12.92
N GLN A 243 -12.59 -4.63 -11.76
CA GLN A 243 -13.98 -4.65 -11.33
C GLN A 243 -14.06 -4.43 -9.82
N ASP A 244 -15.12 -3.83 -9.37
CA ASP A 244 -15.40 -3.73 -7.94
C ASP A 244 -15.82 -5.11 -7.43
N LEU A 245 -15.41 -5.45 -6.23
CA LEU A 245 -15.83 -6.68 -5.56
C LEU A 245 -17.10 -6.38 -4.78
N MET A 246 -18.18 -7.07 -5.15
CA MET A 246 -19.46 -7.00 -4.47
C MET A 246 -19.53 -8.11 -3.44
N VAL A 247 -19.64 -7.76 -2.16
CA VAL A 247 -19.73 -8.72 -1.04
C VAL A 247 -21.14 -8.67 -0.50
N PRO A 248 -21.94 -9.75 -0.61
CA PRO A 248 -23.30 -9.74 -0.07
C PRO A 248 -23.30 -9.35 1.42
N ALA A 249 -24.15 -8.43 1.80
CA ALA A 249 -24.30 -8.05 3.20
C ALA A 249 -25.27 -9.00 3.89
N ALA A 250 -24.95 -9.41 5.11
CA ALA A 250 -25.80 -10.32 5.85
C ALA A 250 -27.14 -9.67 6.19
N ARG A 251 -28.24 -10.29 5.78
CA ARG A 251 -29.60 -10.03 6.27
C ARG A 251 -29.98 -11.17 7.21
N ASP A 252 -30.56 -10.84 8.36
CA ASP A 252 -31.12 -11.82 9.31
C ASP A 252 -30.12 -12.93 9.70
N GLY A 253 -28.84 -12.62 9.73
CA GLY A 253 -27.81 -13.56 10.11
C GLY A 253 -27.33 -14.50 9.00
N TYR A 254 -27.81 -14.35 7.80
CA TYR A 254 -27.39 -15.11 6.62
C TYR A 254 -26.52 -14.23 5.72
N GLY A 255 -25.56 -14.82 5.07
CA GLY A 255 -24.62 -14.14 4.18
C GLY A 255 -23.20 -14.16 4.71
N PRO A 256 -22.23 -13.67 3.93
CA PRO A 256 -20.84 -13.67 4.35
C PRO A 256 -20.64 -12.92 5.66
N ALA A 257 -20.08 -13.60 6.65
CA ALA A 257 -19.72 -12.95 7.89
C ALA A 257 -18.48 -12.09 7.61
N MET A 258 -18.67 -10.76 7.57
CA MET A 258 -17.55 -9.83 7.55
C MET A 258 -16.84 -9.93 8.89
N GLY A 259 -15.73 -10.62 8.89
CA GLY A 259 -14.90 -10.82 10.07
C GLY A 259 -14.11 -9.58 10.43
N THR A 260 -13.11 -9.77 11.25
CA THR A 260 -12.28 -8.68 11.74
C THR A 260 -11.50 -8.01 10.61
N ALA A 261 -11.68 -6.71 10.49
CA ALA A 261 -10.80 -5.90 9.66
C ALA A 261 -9.48 -5.67 10.40
N TRP A 262 -8.39 -5.89 9.71
CA TRP A 262 -7.13 -5.27 10.13
C TRP A 262 -7.13 -3.86 9.55
N PRO A 263 -7.15 -2.83 10.41
CA PRO A 263 -7.21 -1.47 9.91
C PRO A 263 -5.97 -1.11 9.11
N ALA A 264 -6.10 -0.13 8.23
CA ALA A 264 -4.97 0.41 7.51
C ALA A 264 -3.92 0.95 8.51
N ARG A 265 -2.65 0.80 8.16
CA ARG A 265 -1.57 1.41 8.93
C ARG A 265 -1.23 2.75 8.29
N GLY A 266 -1.50 3.83 9.01
CA GLY A 266 -1.25 5.18 8.57
C GLY A 266 -2.34 5.77 7.68
N GLY A 267 -2.14 6.99 7.24
CA GLY A 267 -3.07 7.72 6.39
C GLY A 267 -4.14 8.51 7.16
N ASP A 268 -3.92 8.78 8.44
CA ASP A 268 -4.91 9.46 9.29
C ASP A 268 -5.31 10.82 8.73
N LEU A 269 -4.34 11.62 8.27
CA LEU A 269 -4.62 12.92 7.65
C LEU A 269 -5.42 12.76 6.36
N ALA A 270 -5.07 11.78 5.53
CA ALA A 270 -5.78 11.54 4.26
C ALA A 270 -7.26 11.20 4.55
N ARG A 271 -7.51 10.30 5.50
CA ARG A 271 -8.88 9.92 5.90
C ARG A 271 -9.66 11.09 6.50
N TYR A 272 -9.02 11.90 7.33
CA TYR A 272 -9.63 13.09 7.94
C TYR A 272 -10.03 14.12 6.87
N LEU A 273 -9.21 14.29 5.84
CA LEU A 273 -9.46 15.26 4.76
C LEU A 273 -10.43 14.74 3.69
N TYR A 274 -10.56 13.43 3.54
CA TYR A 274 -11.32 12.78 2.46
C TYR A 274 -12.74 13.36 2.30
N PRO A 275 -13.62 13.41 3.31
CA PRO A 275 -14.96 13.94 3.12
C PRO A 275 -14.98 15.41 2.74
N ARG A 276 -14.02 16.20 3.23
CA ARG A 276 -13.91 17.63 2.91
C ARG A 276 -13.51 17.85 1.46
N VAL A 277 -12.57 17.04 0.98
CA VAL A 277 -12.08 17.11 -0.40
C VAL A 277 -13.22 16.73 -1.38
N ILE A 278 -13.99 15.69 -1.09
CA ILE A 278 -15.15 15.31 -1.89
C ILE A 278 -16.19 16.44 -1.92
N ALA A 279 -16.55 16.95 -0.75
CA ALA A 279 -17.56 18.01 -0.64
C ALA A 279 -17.17 19.25 -1.43
N GLN A 280 -15.89 19.64 -1.38
CA GLN A 280 -15.36 20.76 -2.14
C GLN A 280 -15.37 20.47 -3.65
N ALA A 281 -14.93 19.30 -4.07
CA ALA A 281 -14.87 18.91 -5.48
C ALA A 281 -16.28 18.90 -6.11
N LYS A 282 -17.26 18.40 -5.39
CA LYS A 282 -18.66 18.35 -5.85
C LYS A 282 -19.30 19.72 -6.02
N GLN A 283 -18.81 20.74 -5.33
CA GLN A 283 -19.28 22.11 -5.56
C GLN A 283 -18.92 22.61 -6.97
N THR A 284 -17.78 22.16 -7.49
CA THR A 284 -17.29 22.55 -8.82
C THR A 284 -17.78 21.57 -9.89
N ASN A 285 -17.79 20.29 -9.58
CA ASN A 285 -18.22 19.24 -10.50
C ASN A 285 -19.06 18.19 -9.73
N PRO A 286 -20.40 18.28 -9.81
CA PRO A 286 -21.28 17.34 -9.08
C PRO A 286 -21.09 15.86 -9.44
N SER A 287 -20.50 15.55 -10.62
CA SER A 287 -20.31 14.17 -11.08
C SER A 287 -19.03 13.52 -10.54
N VAL A 288 -18.23 14.23 -9.73
CA VAL A 288 -17.01 13.67 -9.14
C VAL A 288 -17.34 12.46 -8.27
N LYS A 289 -16.66 11.35 -8.53
CA LYS A 289 -16.80 10.14 -7.72
C LYS A 289 -15.92 10.23 -6.48
N GLY A 290 -16.42 9.72 -5.36
CA GLY A 290 -15.66 9.70 -4.11
C GLY A 290 -14.27 9.08 -4.26
N SER A 291 -14.15 8.00 -5.03
CA SER A 291 -12.86 7.35 -5.28
C SER A 291 -11.81 8.29 -5.88
N GLU A 292 -12.22 9.27 -6.68
CA GLU A 292 -11.29 10.22 -7.31
C GLU A 292 -10.60 11.13 -6.30
N ALA A 293 -11.25 11.38 -5.14
CA ALA A 293 -10.68 12.22 -4.07
C ALA A 293 -9.32 11.71 -3.58
N TRP A 294 -9.08 10.40 -3.66
CA TRP A 294 -7.78 9.84 -3.28
C TRP A 294 -6.63 10.40 -4.14
N GLY A 295 -6.92 10.86 -5.37
CA GLY A 295 -5.93 11.50 -6.24
C GLY A 295 -5.42 12.85 -5.71
N TRP A 296 -6.17 13.50 -4.82
CA TRP A 296 -5.83 14.82 -4.26
C TRP A 296 -5.30 14.75 -2.83
N LEU A 297 -5.23 13.54 -2.25
CA LEU A 297 -4.77 13.31 -0.88
C LEU A 297 -3.32 12.80 -0.86
N PRO A 298 -2.66 12.77 0.31
CA PRO A 298 -1.33 12.15 0.39
C PRO A 298 -1.37 10.71 -0.15
N PRO A 299 -0.51 10.38 -1.13
CA PRO A 299 -0.60 9.06 -1.77
C PRO A 299 -0.16 7.93 -0.84
N PRO A 300 -0.74 6.73 -1.00
CA PRO A 300 -0.21 5.55 -0.32
C PRO A 300 1.21 5.23 -0.79
N LEU A 301 2.04 4.71 0.13
CA LEU A 301 3.46 4.45 -0.13
C LEU A 301 3.78 2.95 -0.27
N MET A 302 2.78 2.10 -0.42
CA MET A 302 2.94 0.64 -0.44
C MET A 302 3.83 0.13 -1.58
N MET A 303 3.83 0.83 -2.71
CA MET A 303 4.57 0.42 -3.92
C MET A 303 5.71 1.39 -4.27
N GLU A 304 6.06 2.29 -3.35
CA GLU A 304 6.97 3.38 -3.68
C GLU A 304 8.35 2.88 -4.16
N GLY A 305 8.86 1.80 -3.58
CA GLY A 305 10.15 1.23 -3.98
C GLY A 305 10.18 0.62 -5.37
N LYS A 306 9.04 0.11 -5.88
CA LYS A 306 8.93 -0.36 -7.27
C LYS A 306 8.66 0.77 -8.25
N LYS A 307 8.15 1.90 -7.76
CA LYS A 307 7.69 3.01 -8.57
C LYS A 307 8.83 3.96 -8.93
N VAL A 308 9.61 4.38 -7.93
CA VAL A 308 10.58 5.47 -8.10
C VAL A 308 12.02 5.00 -8.03
N GLN A 309 12.87 5.73 -8.74
CA GLN A 309 14.32 5.52 -8.74
C GLN A 309 14.92 5.97 -7.39
N PRO A 310 15.85 5.19 -6.81
CA PRO A 310 16.43 5.53 -5.50
C PRO A 310 17.06 6.93 -5.43
N ALA A 311 17.81 7.32 -6.44
CA ALA A 311 18.48 8.64 -6.47
C ALA A 311 17.47 9.78 -6.49
N TRP A 312 16.37 9.61 -7.25
CA TRP A 312 15.31 10.62 -7.30
C TRP A 312 14.59 10.73 -5.95
N LEU A 313 14.22 9.59 -5.35
CA LEU A 313 13.51 9.59 -4.07
C LEU A 313 14.37 10.22 -2.97
N HIS A 314 15.67 9.92 -2.96
CA HIS A 314 16.60 10.52 -2.02
C HIS A 314 16.58 12.06 -2.12
N GLY A 315 16.72 12.60 -3.33
CA GLY A 315 16.66 14.04 -3.55
C GLY A 315 15.32 14.65 -3.17
N PHE A 316 14.23 13.96 -3.51
CA PHE A 316 12.86 14.42 -3.18
C PHE A 316 12.63 14.49 -1.67
N LEU A 317 13.11 13.50 -0.92
CA LEU A 317 12.95 13.51 0.55
C LEU A 317 13.75 14.64 1.20
N MET A 318 14.88 15.00 0.62
CA MET A 318 15.72 16.12 1.08
C MET A 318 15.07 17.48 0.77
N ASP A 319 14.42 17.60 -0.39
CA ASP A 319 13.80 18.84 -0.85
C ASP A 319 12.51 18.56 -1.66
N PRO A 320 11.38 18.34 -0.98
CA PRO A 320 10.13 17.98 -1.66
C PRO A 320 9.62 19.09 -2.60
N THR A 321 9.31 18.70 -3.83
CA THR A 321 8.80 19.58 -4.89
C THR A 321 7.38 19.17 -5.29
N ALA A 322 6.67 20.06 -5.98
CA ALA A 322 5.33 19.77 -6.51
C ALA A 322 5.44 18.80 -7.69
N LEU A 323 4.80 17.63 -7.57
CA LEU A 323 4.82 16.58 -8.61
C LEU A 323 3.54 16.55 -9.44
N ARG A 324 2.41 16.72 -8.79
CA ARG A 324 1.10 16.69 -9.43
C ARG A 324 0.52 18.10 -9.42
N PRO A 325 0.35 18.72 -10.59
CA PRO A 325 -0.14 20.09 -10.65
C PRO A 325 -1.51 20.28 -9.97
N ALA A 326 -2.38 19.27 -10.10
CA ALA A 326 -3.74 19.29 -9.56
C ALA A 326 -3.80 19.30 -8.02
N VAL A 327 -2.74 18.83 -7.34
CA VAL A 327 -2.78 18.64 -5.88
C VAL A 327 -2.27 19.88 -5.16
N VAL A 328 -3.10 20.46 -4.31
CA VAL A 328 -2.75 21.63 -3.51
C VAL A 328 -1.87 21.25 -2.31
N LEU A 329 -2.16 20.11 -1.70
CA LEU A 329 -1.39 19.62 -0.56
C LEU A 329 0.06 19.35 -0.97
N ARG A 330 0.98 19.78 -0.14
CA ARG A 330 2.42 19.60 -0.38
C ARG A 330 3.05 18.86 0.79
N MET A 331 3.93 17.93 0.47
CA MET A 331 4.76 17.29 1.48
C MET A 331 5.65 18.37 2.11
N PRO A 332 5.65 18.52 3.45
CA PRO A 332 6.54 19.49 4.07
C PRO A 332 8.00 19.05 3.97
N ASN A 333 8.92 20.02 4.02
CA ASN A 333 10.34 19.72 4.13
C ASN A 333 10.64 19.37 5.59
N PHE A 334 11.03 18.13 5.84
CA PHE A 334 11.34 17.60 7.17
C PHE A 334 12.79 17.86 7.59
N HIS A 335 13.60 18.46 6.72
CA HIS A 335 15.03 18.71 6.94
C HIS A 335 15.78 17.44 7.31
N MET A 336 15.45 16.35 6.61
CA MET A 336 16.13 15.06 6.81
C MET A 336 17.61 15.17 6.43
N SER A 337 18.46 14.48 7.16
CA SER A 337 19.85 14.27 6.75
C SER A 337 19.90 13.33 5.54
N SER A 338 20.99 13.39 4.80
CA SER A 338 21.24 12.47 3.67
C SER A 338 21.17 11.00 4.10
N GLU A 339 21.64 10.70 5.31
CA GLU A 339 21.60 9.34 5.86
C GLU A 339 20.17 8.88 6.13
N GLU A 340 19.34 9.72 6.75
CA GLU A 340 17.92 9.41 7.02
C GLU A 340 17.16 9.20 5.71
N SER A 341 17.38 10.07 4.73
CA SER A 341 16.78 9.94 3.40
C SER A 341 17.20 8.60 2.76
N ALA A 342 18.49 8.26 2.81
CA ALA A 342 19.00 6.98 2.25
C ALA A 342 18.37 5.77 2.95
N LYS A 343 18.17 5.82 4.28
CA LYS A 343 17.48 4.74 5.04
C LYS A 343 16.05 4.54 4.55
N LEU A 344 15.31 5.63 4.29
CA LEU A 344 13.95 5.54 3.73
C LEU A 344 13.93 4.96 2.33
N VAL A 345 14.85 5.41 1.47
CA VAL A 345 14.98 4.90 0.09
C VAL A 345 15.20 3.38 0.12
N ASN A 346 16.17 2.94 0.92
CA ASN A 346 16.49 1.52 1.06
C ASN A 346 15.31 0.72 1.63
N TYR A 347 14.59 1.29 2.61
CA TYR A 347 13.39 0.69 3.19
C TYR A 347 12.31 0.43 2.13
N PHE A 348 11.96 1.47 1.35
CA PHE A 348 10.92 1.31 0.33
C PHE A 348 11.33 0.29 -0.73
N ALA A 349 12.58 0.28 -1.13
CA ALA A 349 13.08 -0.72 -2.08
C ALA A 349 13.03 -2.12 -1.46
N ALA A 350 13.51 -2.30 -0.24
CA ALA A 350 13.53 -3.59 0.46
C ALA A 350 12.12 -4.19 0.63
N ILE A 351 11.15 -3.41 1.15
CA ILE A 351 9.77 -3.92 1.35
C ILE A 351 9.08 -4.26 0.02
N SER A 352 9.52 -3.63 -1.07
CA SER A 352 8.99 -3.86 -2.41
C SER A 352 9.76 -4.93 -3.20
N LYS A 353 10.85 -5.46 -2.62
CA LYS A 353 11.80 -6.39 -3.27
C LYS A 353 12.37 -5.80 -4.57
N ALA A 354 12.66 -4.51 -4.55
CA ALA A 354 13.29 -3.78 -5.65
C ALA A 354 14.78 -3.58 -5.36
N ASP A 355 15.58 -3.39 -6.38
CA ASP A 355 17.04 -3.22 -6.27
C ASP A 355 17.40 -1.99 -5.44
N PHE A 356 18.38 -2.14 -4.55
CA PHE A 356 19.01 -1.07 -3.78
C PHE A 356 20.41 -1.53 -3.30
N PRO A 357 21.30 -0.63 -2.93
CA PRO A 357 21.23 0.83 -3.06
C PRO A 357 21.36 1.31 -4.51
N TYR A 358 21.76 0.44 -5.42
CA TYR A 358 21.92 0.75 -6.83
C TYR A 358 20.91 -0.04 -7.65
N GLU A 359 20.41 0.58 -8.71
CA GLU A 359 19.51 -0.06 -9.65
C GLU A 359 20.16 -0.14 -11.03
N PHE A 360 19.83 -1.16 -11.77
CA PHE A 360 20.26 -1.34 -13.14
C PHE A 360 19.10 -1.00 -14.07
N LYS A 361 19.27 0.02 -14.89
CA LYS A 361 18.23 0.47 -15.84
C LYS A 361 18.75 0.20 -17.26
N GLN A 362 18.37 -0.94 -17.78
CA GLN A 362 18.80 -1.38 -19.12
C GLN A 362 18.38 -0.38 -20.19
N GLU A 363 17.14 0.12 -20.12
CA GLU A 363 16.52 1.03 -21.08
C GLU A 363 17.28 2.36 -21.22
N GLN A 364 18.02 2.77 -20.19
CA GLN A 364 18.79 4.02 -20.21
C GLN A 364 20.21 3.83 -20.72
N ARG A 365 20.60 2.61 -21.09
CA ARG A 365 21.94 2.36 -21.63
C ARG A 365 21.99 2.75 -23.10
N SER A 366 23.06 3.45 -23.48
CA SER A 366 23.28 3.85 -24.87
C SER A 366 23.36 2.65 -25.83
N SER A 367 23.91 1.53 -25.36
CA SER A 367 23.96 0.29 -26.16
C SER A 367 22.59 -0.30 -26.40
N TYR A 368 21.72 -0.29 -25.39
CA TYR A 368 20.33 -0.73 -25.52
C TYR A 368 19.58 0.14 -26.53
N LEU A 369 19.65 1.47 -26.33
CA LEU A 369 18.95 2.41 -27.20
C LEU A 369 19.46 2.31 -28.65
N ALA A 370 20.79 2.20 -28.85
CA ALA A 370 21.36 2.03 -30.17
C ALA A 370 20.88 0.75 -30.87
N HIS A 371 20.73 -0.33 -30.11
CA HIS A 371 20.19 -1.59 -30.64
C HIS A 371 18.72 -1.44 -31.04
N ALA A 372 17.90 -0.86 -30.16
CA ALA A 372 16.48 -0.62 -30.42
C ALA A 372 16.26 0.30 -31.63
N GLU A 373 17.10 1.32 -31.79
CA GLU A 373 17.05 2.23 -32.94
C GLU A 373 17.60 1.60 -34.23
N ALA A 374 18.53 0.62 -34.13
CA ALA A 374 18.99 -0.12 -35.31
C ALA A 374 17.86 -0.99 -35.89
N ASP A 375 17.04 -1.57 -35.04
CA ASP A 375 15.88 -2.37 -35.45
C ASP A 375 14.73 -1.47 -35.96
N GLN A 376 14.54 -0.30 -35.34
CA GLN A 376 13.47 0.65 -35.69
C GLN A 376 14.00 2.09 -35.55
N PRO A 377 14.61 2.66 -36.62
CA PRO A 377 15.32 3.94 -36.50
C PRO A 377 14.48 5.14 -36.04
N GLU A 378 13.19 5.13 -36.35
CA GLU A 378 12.28 6.23 -35.96
C GLU A 378 11.52 5.95 -34.66
N ARG A 379 11.92 4.92 -33.92
CA ARG A 379 11.21 4.42 -32.74
C ARG A 379 10.87 5.53 -31.72
N LEU A 380 11.83 6.33 -31.31
CA LEU A 380 11.58 7.43 -30.35
C LEU A 380 10.66 8.51 -30.95
N GLN A 381 10.82 8.81 -32.26
CA GLN A 381 9.94 9.78 -32.93
C GLN A 381 8.51 9.25 -33.03
N GLN A 382 8.36 7.98 -33.38
CA GLN A 382 7.04 7.33 -33.46
C GLN A 382 6.36 7.30 -32.09
N ALA A 383 7.11 6.98 -31.03
CA ALA A 383 6.59 7.05 -29.66
C ALA A 383 6.19 8.49 -29.29
N MET A 384 7.00 9.48 -29.70
CA MET A 384 6.68 10.89 -29.47
C MET A 384 5.40 11.29 -30.23
N ASN A 385 5.13 10.72 -31.41
CA ASN A 385 3.89 10.99 -32.14
C ASN A 385 2.66 10.58 -31.31
N ILE A 386 2.76 9.46 -30.57
CA ILE A 386 1.67 9.07 -29.64
C ILE A 386 1.56 10.12 -28.51
N VAL A 387 2.71 10.48 -27.91
CA VAL A 387 2.72 11.39 -26.76
C VAL A 387 2.07 12.74 -27.11
N VAL A 388 2.42 13.30 -28.27
CA VAL A 388 1.99 14.66 -28.67
C VAL A 388 0.67 14.69 -29.40
N ASP A 389 0.04 13.55 -29.70
CA ASP A 389 -1.29 13.53 -30.28
C ASP A 389 -2.31 13.94 -29.22
N GLY A 390 -3.19 14.88 -29.56
CA GLY A 390 -4.15 15.49 -28.63
C GLY A 390 -5.18 14.54 -28.02
N ASN A 391 -5.28 13.30 -28.52
CA ASN A 391 -6.19 12.30 -27.97
C ASN A 391 -5.55 11.49 -26.83
N TYR A 392 -4.23 11.58 -26.65
CA TYR A 392 -3.48 10.75 -25.71
C TYR A 392 -2.81 11.58 -24.60
N CYS A 393 -1.51 11.46 -24.43
CA CYS A 393 -0.80 11.92 -23.25
C CYS A 393 -0.89 13.44 -22.99
N VAL A 394 -0.70 14.25 -24.05
CA VAL A 394 -0.70 15.73 -23.90
C VAL A 394 -2.06 16.30 -23.53
N LYS A 395 -3.12 15.50 -23.61
CA LYS A 395 -4.45 15.92 -23.15
C LYS A 395 -4.43 16.28 -21.65
N CYS A 396 -3.60 15.56 -20.87
CA CYS A 396 -3.54 15.73 -19.41
C CYS A 396 -2.13 16.03 -18.90
N HIS A 397 -1.08 15.63 -19.63
CA HIS A 397 0.32 15.75 -19.17
C HIS A 397 1.03 16.89 -19.86
N SER A 398 1.77 17.66 -19.06
CA SER A 398 2.81 18.52 -19.64
C SER A 398 3.95 17.64 -20.16
N VAL A 399 4.62 18.12 -21.22
CA VAL A 399 5.73 17.42 -21.87
C VAL A 399 6.81 18.46 -22.14
N ALA A 400 7.85 18.47 -21.32
CA ALA A 400 8.88 19.49 -21.34
C ALA A 400 8.25 20.91 -21.20
N ASP A 401 8.39 21.76 -22.22
CA ASP A 401 7.87 23.14 -22.22
C ASP A 401 6.38 23.23 -22.62
N PHE A 402 5.80 22.15 -23.14
CA PHE A 402 4.37 22.13 -23.49
C PHE A 402 3.51 21.95 -22.24
N GLN A 403 2.40 22.71 -22.17
CA GLN A 403 1.40 22.61 -21.09
C GLN A 403 0.05 22.20 -21.68
N PRO A 404 -0.66 21.25 -21.05
CA PRO A 404 -1.99 20.87 -21.53
C PRO A 404 -2.98 22.01 -21.38
N GLN A 405 -4.05 21.96 -22.17
CA GLN A 405 -5.16 22.91 -22.12
C GLN A 405 -6.36 22.26 -21.44
N GLY A 406 -7.10 23.02 -20.63
CA GLY A 406 -8.31 22.50 -20.00
C GLY A 406 -8.32 22.69 -18.48
N ASP A 407 -8.98 21.77 -17.79
CA ASP A 407 -9.16 21.83 -16.34
C ASP A 407 -7.87 21.38 -15.61
N PRO A 408 -7.19 22.29 -14.87
CA PRO A 408 -5.98 21.94 -14.13
C PRO A 408 -6.15 20.80 -13.12
N THR A 409 -7.36 20.51 -12.67
CA THR A 409 -7.61 19.41 -11.74
C THR A 409 -7.37 18.03 -12.37
N THR A 410 -7.36 17.96 -13.71
CA THR A 410 -7.08 16.72 -14.44
C THR A 410 -5.60 16.57 -14.82
N PHE A 411 -4.77 17.59 -14.57
CA PHE A 411 -3.39 17.59 -15.06
C PHE A 411 -2.49 16.62 -14.30
N GLY A 412 -1.80 15.78 -15.07
CA GLY A 412 -0.80 14.83 -14.59
C GLY A 412 0.59 15.42 -14.53
N PRO A 413 1.55 14.67 -13.95
CA PRO A 413 2.95 15.11 -13.89
C PRO A 413 3.58 15.30 -15.27
N ASN A 414 4.64 16.11 -15.32
CA ASN A 414 5.42 16.34 -16.55
C ASN A 414 6.11 15.03 -16.98
N LEU A 415 5.89 14.63 -18.23
CA LEU A 415 6.46 13.38 -18.76
C LEU A 415 7.98 13.47 -18.96
N ALA A 416 8.54 14.66 -19.09
CA ALA A 416 9.98 14.83 -19.17
C ALA A 416 10.71 14.39 -17.88
N ASP A 417 10.01 14.37 -16.74
CA ASP A 417 10.61 13.96 -15.46
C ASP A 417 10.65 12.44 -15.27
N VAL A 418 9.96 11.68 -16.11
CA VAL A 418 9.87 10.22 -15.99
C VAL A 418 11.27 9.59 -16.05
N THR A 419 12.09 10.04 -16.96
CA THR A 419 13.47 9.52 -17.19
C THR A 419 14.31 9.46 -15.90
N ARG A 420 14.09 10.41 -14.97
CA ARG A 420 14.86 10.49 -13.72
C ARG A 420 14.10 10.00 -12.50
N ARG A 421 12.77 9.92 -12.61
CA ARG A 421 11.89 9.70 -11.46
C ARG A 421 11.42 8.26 -11.33
N LEU A 422 10.98 7.65 -12.43
CA LEU A 422 10.28 6.36 -12.38
C LEU A 422 11.17 5.22 -12.87
N ARG A 423 10.90 4.02 -12.35
CA ARG A 423 11.57 2.80 -12.81
C ARG A 423 10.95 2.33 -14.14
N PRO A 424 11.73 1.74 -15.04
CA PRO A 424 11.22 1.32 -16.36
C PRO A 424 10.04 0.34 -16.27
N GLU A 425 10.14 -0.66 -15.40
CA GLU A 425 9.09 -1.67 -15.22
C GLU A 425 7.80 -1.02 -14.73
N TYR A 426 7.91 -0.06 -13.81
CA TYR A 426 6.74 0.67 -13.33
C TYR A 426 6.11 1.49 -14.46
N VAL A 427 6.92 2.14 -15.30
CA VAL A 427 6.41 2.92 -16.45
C VAL A 427 5.67 1.99 -17.41
N ARG A 428 6.25 0.82 -17.71
CA ARG A 428 5.63 -0.18 -18.57
C ARG A 428 4.25 -0.62 -18.03
N ASP A 429 4.24 -1.06 -16.77
CA ASP A 429 3.02 -1.58 -16.13
C ASP A 429 1.95 -0.48 -15.99
N TRP A 430 2.38 0.74 -15.66
CA TRP A 430 1.50 1.89 -15.51
C TRP A 430 0.86 2.30 -16.85
N VAL A 431 1.63 2.35 -17.95
CA VAL A 431 1.10 2.72 -19.27
C VAL A 431 0.22 1.60 -19.82
N ALA A 432 0.56 0.34 -19.54
CA ALA A 432 -0.21 -0.83 -19.97
C ALA A 432 -1.62 -0.82 -19.35
N ASN A 433 -1.71 -0.69 -18.01
CA ASN A 433 -3.00 -0.59 -17.35
C ASN A 433 -2.85 0.14 -15.99
N PRO A 434 -3.08 1.46 -15.97
CA PRO A 434 -2.86 2.25 -14.75
C PRO A 434 -3.69 1.80 -13.55
N LYS A 435 -4.91 1.31 -13.80
CA LYS A 435 -5.83 0.90 -12.73
C LYS A 435 -5.36 -0.36 -11.99
N ARG A 436 -4.55 -1.21 -12.65
CA ARG A 436 -3.93 -2.37 -11.99
C ARG A 436 -2.95 -1.94 -10.88
N THR A 437 -2.41 -0.74 -10.98
CA THR A 437 -1.47 -0.19 -9.98
C THR A 437 -2.17 0.76 -9.00
N LEU A 438 -3.11 1.56 -9.50
CA LEU A 438 -3.76 2.60 -8.70
C LEU A 438 -5.24 2.68 -9.10
N PRO A 439 -6.12 1.98 -8.38
CA PRO A 439 -7.51 1.78 -8.82
C PRO A 439 -8.31 3.07 -8.99
N TYR A 440 -7.94 4.12 -8.26
CA TYR A 440 -8.64 5.41 -8.33
C TYR A 440 -8.08 6.37 -9.39
N THR A 441 -7.11 5.95 -10.19
CA THR A 441 -6.50 6.85 -11.19
C THR A 441 -7.49 7.24 -12.30
N GLY A 442 -7.45 8.52 -12.69
CA GLY A 442 -8.18 9.00 -13.86
C GLY A 442 -7.45 8.75 -15.17
N MET A 443 -6.23 8.23 -15.14
CA MET A 443 -5.47 7.93 -16.36
C MET A 443 -6.09 6.73 -17.08
N PRO A 444 -6.49 6.86 -18.35
CA PRO A 444 -7.07 5.74 -19.11
C PRO A 444 -6.00 4.78 -19.62
N VAL A 445 -6.42 3.61 -20.07
CA VAL A 445 -5.58 2.70 -20.86
C VAL A 445 -5.47 3.30 -22.27
N ASN A 446 -4.31 3.83 -22.61
CA ASN A 446 -4.07 4.46 -23.92
C ASN A 446 -3.63 3.45 -24.99
N ILE A 447 -2.95 2.37 -24.58
CA ILE A 447 -2.52 1.31 -25.50
C ILE A 447 -3.15 0.00 -25.04
N PRO A 448 -4.40 -0.26 -25.38
CA PRO A 448 -5.06 -1.50 -24.98
C PRO A 448 -4.41 -2.71 -25.65
N TYR A 449 -4.25 -3.78 -24.90
CA TYR A 449 -3.69 -5.03 -25.38
C TYR A 449 -4.62 -5.66 -26.45
N LYS A 450 -4.04 -6.17 -27.52
CA LYS A 450 -4.75 -6.87 -28.60
C LYS A 450 -4.09 -8.23 -28.83
N ALA A 451 -4.68 -9.25 -28.27
CA ALA A 451 -4.13 -10.63 -28.32
C ALA A 451 -4.08 -11.20 -29.74
N ASP A 452 -5.10 -10.90 -30.54
CA ASP A 452 -5.27 -11.49 -31.87
C ASP A 452 -4.66 -10.65 -33.02
N ALA A 453 -3.92 -9.59 -32.67
CA ALA A 453 -3.43 -8.65 -33.66
C ALA A 453 -1.89 -8.53 -33.60
N GLU A 454 -1.24 -9.51 -34.22
CA GLU A 454 0.24 -9.57 -34.25
C GLU A 454 0.87 -8.29 -34.84
N HIS A 455 0.15 -7.61 -35.72
CA HIS A 455 0.66 -6.43 -36.43
C HIS A 455 -0.12 -5.14 -36.14
N PHE A 456 -1.07 -5.16 -35.20
CA PHE A 456 -1.90 -3.98 -34.91
C PHE A 456 -1.76 -3.61 -33.43
N GLY A 457 -1.39 -2.36 -33.20
CA GLY A 457 -1.27 -1.84 -31.86
C GLY A 457 -2.56 -1.32 -31.26
N GLY A 458 -2.49 -0.83 -30.04
CA GLY A 458 -3.59 -0.18 -29.35
C GLY A 458 -3.91 1.20 -29.92
N VAL A 459 -2.90 1.87 -30.50
CA VAL A 459 -3.05 3.18 -31.16
C VAL A 459 -2.91 3.03 -32.66
N ALA A 460 -3.26 4.11 -33.39
CA ALA A 460 -3.22 4.12 -34.85
C ALA A 460 -1.83 3.82 -35.39
N GLN A 461 -1.76 2.96 -36.42
CA GLN A 461 -0.52 2.58 -37.10
C GLN A 461 0.19 3.77 -37.75
N THR A 462 -0.55 4.85 -38.04
CA THR A 462 0.02 6.10 -38.55
C THR A 462 0.86 6.87 -37.52
N LEU A 463 0.60 6.62 -36.22
CA LEU A 463 1.38 7.23 -35.14
C LEU A 463 2.61 6.37 -34.82
N PHE A 464 2.39 5.07 -34.66
CA PHE A 464 3.44 4.10 -34.36
C PHE A 464 3.10 2.78 -35.04
N PRO A 465 3.75 2.42 -36.14
CA PRO A 465 3.54 1.12 -36.79
C PRO A 465 4.03 -0.03 -35.88
N GLY A 466 3.15 -0.99 -35.64
CA GLY A 466 3.52 -2.15 -34.83
C GLY A 466 2.41 -2.65 -33.91
N SER A 467 2.71 -3.69 -33.17
CA SER A 467 1.83 -4.30 -32.20
C SER A 467 1.68 -3.42 -30.95
N SER A 468 0.69 -3.75 -30.11
CA SER A 468 0.51 -3.06 -28.82
C SER A 468 1.77 -3.18 -27.92
N PHE A 469 2.48 -4.32 -27.98
CA PHE A 469 3.74 -4.50 -27.27
C PHE A 469 4.82 -3.55 -27.75
N GLU A 470 4.98 -3.42 -29.08
CA GLU A 470 5.99 -2.54 -29.66
C GLU A 470 5.69 -1.08 -29.38
N GLN A 471 4.41 -0.69 -29.46
CA GLN A 471 3.97 0.67 -29.12
C GLN A 471 4.22 0.99 -27.65
N LEU A 472 3.88 0.05 -26.75
CA LEU A 472 4.11 0.20 -25.31
C LEU A 472 5.60 0.31 -25.00
N GLN A 473 6.42 -0.61 -25.54
CA GLN A 473 7.86 -0.59 -25.32
C GLN A 473 8.51 0.67 -25.90
N GLY A 474 8.03 1.12 -27.06
CA GLY A 474 8.49 2.37 -27.66
C GLY A 474 8.23 3.58 -26.75
N LEU A 475 7.08 3.62 -26.08
CA LEU A 475 6.77 4.67 -25.10
C LEU A 475 7.71 4.57 -23.88
N VAL A 476 7.96 3.36 -23.38
CA VAL A 476 8.89 3.17 -22.26
C VAL A 476 10.28 3.67 -22.67
N ASP A 477 10.75 3.25 -23.85
CA ASP A 477 12.08 3.66 -24.37
C ASP A 477 12.20 5.18 -24.49
N LEU A 478 11.16 5.83 -25.03
CA LEU A 478 11.12 7.29 -25.12
C LEU A 478 11.14 7.96 -23.73
N LEU A 479 10.26 7.53 -22.83
CA LEU A 479 10.14 8.15 -21.50
C LEU A 479 11.40 7.93 -20.66
N MET A 480 12.05 6.78 -20.81
CA MET A 480 13.31 6.50 -20.11
C MET A 480 14.53 7.23 -20.75
N ASN A 481 14.41 7.65 -22.02
CA ASN A 481 15.47 8.36 -22.76
C ASN A 481 15.00 9.74 -23.22
N PHE A 482 14.07 10.35 -22.50
CA PHE A 482 13.50 11.64 -22.88
C PHE A 482 14.60 12.71 -23.04
N ASP A 483 15.58 12.73 -22.15
CA ASP A 483 16.69 13.69 -22.20
C ASP A 483 17.53 13.54 -23.50
N VAL A 484 17.65 12.30 -24.01
CA VAL A 484 18.35 12.02 -25.28
C VAL A 484 17.51 12.55 -26.44
N TYR A 485 16.21 12.23 -26.43
CA TYR A 485 15.28 12.70 -27.47
C TYR A 485 15.21 14.23 -27.47
N ALA A 486 15.04 14.87 -26.31
CA ALA A 486 14.88 16.32 -26.20
C ALA A 486 16.11 17.08 -26.70
N ARG A 487 17.32 16.53 -26.53
CA ARG A 487 18.53 17.12 -27.08
C ARG A 487 18.56 17.16 -28.61
N ARG A 488 17.73 16.33 -29.26
CA ARG A 488 17.59 16.32 -30.72
C ARG A 488 16.53 17.32 -31.20
N GLN A 489 15.78 17.93 -30.26
CA GLN A 489 14.69 18.87 -30.54
C GLN A 489 14.92 20.21 -29.83
N THR A 490 14.44 21.30 -30.41
CA THR A 490 14.49 22.61 -29.77
C THR A 490 13.35 22.80 -28.78
N SER A 491 12.16 22.31 -29.13
CA SER A 491 10.96 22.42 -28.30
C SER A 491 9.97 21.31 -28.66
N ILE A 492 9.21 20.86 -27.68
CA ILE A 492 8.15 19.87 -27.86
C ILE A 492 6.85 20.54 -28.35
N ALA A 493 6.62 21.81 -28.00
CA ALA A 493 5.38 22.50 -28.31
C ALA A 493 4.99 22.45 -29.81
N PRO A 494 5.90 22.61 -30.77
CA PRO A 494 5.55 22.50 -32.19
C PRO A 494 5.14 21.10 -32.65
N LEU A 495 5.44 20.07 -31.87
CA LEU A 495 5.10 18.68 -32.24
C LEU A 495 3.66 18.32 -31.84
N VAL A 496 3.05 19.08 -30.93
CA VAL A 496 1.70 18.78 -30.44
C VAL A 496 0.70 19.11 -31.56
N LYS A 497 -0.05 18.10 -31.97
CA LYS A 497 -1.10 18.25 -32.97
C LYS A 497 -2.37 18.76 -32.30
N SER A 498 -2.80 19.95 -32.69
CA SER A 498 -4.06 20.52 -32.22
C SER A 498 -5.24 19.74 -32.80
N THR A 499 -6.11 19.26 -31.95
CA THR A 499 -7.39 18.66 -32.39
C THR A 499 -8.47 19.73 -32.56
N ALA A 500 -8.15 21.00 -32.26
CA ALA A 500 -9.09 22.09 -32.44
C ALA A 500 -9.13 22.50 -33.93
N GLU A 501 -10.25 22.32 -34.58
CA GLU A 501 -10.53 22.97 -35.85
C GLU A 501 -10.64 24.47 -35.59
N GLY A 502 -9.68 25.25 -36.03
CA GLY A 502 -9.71 26.70 -35.91
C GLY A 502 -8.39 27.28 -35.40
N GLY A 503 -7.67 27.85 -36.33
CA GLY A 503 -6.32 28.30 -36.15
C GLY A 503 -6.07 29.35 -35.09
N SER A 504 -5.01 29.15 -34.34
CA SER A 504 -4.29 30.22 -33.67
C SER A 504 -2.81 29.99 -33.92
N GLN A 505 -2.15 31.00 -34.43
CA GLN A 505 -0.70 30.96 -34.70
C GLN A 505 0.05 30.86 -33.36
N ALA A 506 0.90 29.86 -33.24
CA ALA A 506 1.81 29.76 -32.12
C ALA A 506 2.86 30.89 -32.19
N SER A 507 2.93 31.69 -31.16
CA SER A 507 3.98 32.69 -31.01
C SER A 507 5.29 32.00 -30.60
N ASN A 508 6.36 32.27 -31.35
CA ASN A 508 7.71 31.79 -31.06
C ASN A 508 8.18 32.32 -29.70
N VAL A 509 8.33 31.42 -28.74
CA VAL A 509 8.98 31.75 -27.47
C VAL A 509 10.44 31.33 -27.58
N THR A 510 11.33 32.31 -27.58
CA THR A 510 12.77 32.05 -27.52
C THR A 510 13.16 31.79 -26.06
N ILE A 511 13.68 30.61 -25.78
CA ILE A 511 14.14 30.30 -24.44
C ILE A 511 15.58 30.83 -24.26
N GLU A 512 15.73 31.87 -23.46
CA GLU A 512 17.05 32.26 -22.98
C GLU A 512 17.50 31.27 -21.91
N SER A 513 18.72 30.74 -22.10
CA SER A 513 19.31 29.79 -21.17
C SER A 513 19.58 30.43 -19.82
N ALA A 514 18.95 29.95 -18.77
CA ALA A 514 19.22 30.38 -17.41
C ALA A 514 20.59 29.88 -16.94
N PRO A 515 21.36 30.69 -16.20
CA PRO A 515 22.64 30.25 -15.68
C PRO A 515 22.51 29.17 -14.62
N ARG A 516 23.39 28.19 -14.67
CA ARG A 516 23.48 27.12 -13.69
C ARG A 516 23.93 27.66 -12.33
N ARG A 517 23.22 27.35 -11.28
CA ARG A 517 23.70 27.40 -9.90
C ARG A 517 23.63 26.00 -9.30
#